data_cda3cdf1a93509a6410fae2f343c678f
#
_entry.id   cda3cdf1a93509a6410fae2f343c678f
#
_cell.length_a   1.000
_cell.length_b   1.000
_cell.length_c   1.000
_cell.angle_alpha   90.00
_cell.angle_beta   90.00
_cell.angle_gamma   90.00
#
_symmetry.space_group_name_H-M   'P 1'
#
loop_
_entity.id
_entity.type
_entity.pdbx_description
1 polymer ?
#
loop_
_entity_poly.entity_id
_entity_poly.type
_entity_poly.pdbx_seq_one_letter_code
_entity_poly.pdbx_strand_id
1 'polypeptide(L)'
;MGSDWARKLRLGSGLVLFAFVATHFINHALGNISLAAMEAGAEVFLAVWRNWPATILLYGAGGIHIIMSLVALWQRRTLRMSRAEGLQIFLALAIPFLLPAHILATRGGHEFFGIHGSYLFEILSVWVFLPQFGWVLAISVLVVWGHGCIGMHHWLRLRPWYGAARPWLLALALLLPGLALTGFTGVGKQVAIWAQDKAWLNEAMASFKIGDNMDDLLAFVYDTTDYVVLSTLVIVALLLLGRWLRSLLARRGHRITIAYPDGHEVAVEPGLSVLDASRLAGIAHASVCGGHGRCSTCRVRIAAGLADLPPANGDELKVLARVGAPDSVRLACQLRPTADVTVMPLLPPNVSLQSGETRPNYLQGS
;
A
#
# COMPACT_ATOMS: atom_id res chain seq x y z
N MET A 1 18.06 3.71 -4.34
CA MET A 1 18.08 3.86 -2.87
C MET A 1 16.91 4.74 -2.46
N GLY A 2 15.84 4.18 -1.90
CA GLY A 2 14.85 5.00 -1.20
C GLY A 2 15.51 5.44 0.10
N SER A 3 15.73 6.74 0.26
CA SER A 3 16.26 7.29 1.50
C SER A 3 15.36 6.90 2.68
N ASP A 4 15.89 6.73 3.87
CA ASP A 4 15.14 6.35 5.09
C ASP A 4 13.95 7.30 5.32
N TRP A 5 14.09 8.59 4.99
CA TRP A 5 13.01 9.56 5.09
C TRP A 5 11.83 9.29 4.13
N ALA A 6 12.09 8.90 2.88
CA ALA A 6 11.02 8.58 1.91
C ALA A 6 10.17 7.38 2.36
N ARG A 7 10.84 6.38 2.96
CA ARG A 7 10.17 5.23 3.56
C ARG A 7 9.35 5.62 4.78
N LYS A 8 9.88 6.49 5.66
CA LYS A 8 9.17 7.01 6.84
C LYS A 8 7.97 7.84 6.44
N LEU A 9 8.10 8.71 5.43
CA LEU A 9 6.99 9.51 4.91
C LEU A 9 5.88 8.62 4.32
N ARG A 10 6.24 7.62 3.51
CA ARG A 10 5.25 6.68 2.98
C ARG A 10 4.54 5.87 4.06
N LEU A 11 5.25 5.45 5.10
CA LEU A 11 4.65 4.76 6.23
C LEU A 11 3.74 5.70 7.04
N GLY A 12 4.23 6.87 7.43
CA GLY A 12 3.47 7.85 8.21
C GLY A 12 2.20 8.30 7.50
N SER A 13 2.32 8.66 6.21
CA SER A 13 1.16 9.00 5.40
C SER A 13 0.17 7.84 5.25
N GLY A 14 0.67 6.60 5.05
CA GLY A 14 -0.16 5.41 5.01
C GLY A 14 -0.90 5.13 6.32
N LEU A 15 -0.29 5.42 7.47
CA LEU A 15 -0.94 5.27 8.79
C LEU A 15 -2.07 6.28 8.99
N VAL A 16 -1.91 7.52 8.54
CA VAL A 16 -2.99 8.54 8.56
C VAL A 16 -4.17 8.07 7.71
N LEU A 17 -3.91 7.63 6.48
CA LEU A 17 -4.95 7.10 5.58
C LEU A 17 -5.62 5.84 6.16
N PHE A 18 -4.86 4.95 6.77
CA PHE A 18 -5.40 3.75 7.41
C PHE A 18 -6.31 4.09 8.59
N ALA A 19 -5.94 5.08 9.42
CA ALA A 19 -6.76 5.54 10.53
C ALA A 19 -8.09 6.16 10.03
N PHE A 20 -8.03 6.96 8.96
CA PHE A 20 -9.24 7.49 8.31
C PHE A 20 -10.15 6.36 7.84
N VAL A 21 -9.62 5.41 7.06
CA VAL A 21 -10.41 4.29 6.52
C VAL A 21 -10.98 3.42 7.64
N ALA A 22 -10.21 3.13 8.70
CA ALA A 22 -10.68 2.35 9.82
C ALA A 22 -11.86 3.01 10.54
N THR A 23 -11.77 4.32 10.83
CA THR A 23 -12.87 5.08 11.47
C THR A 23 -14.07 5.20 10.54
N HIS A 24 -13.86 5.35 9.23
CA HIS A 24 -14.93 5.37 8.23
C HIS A 24 -15.67 4.02 8.18
N PHE A 25 -14.95 2.91 8.23
CA PHE A 25 -15.57 1.57 8.24
C PHE A 25 -16.28 1.26 9.55
N ILE A 26 -15.79 1.77 10.69
CA ILE A 26 -16.53 1.70 11.96
C ILE A 26 -17.87 2.40 11.80
N ASN A 27 -17.90 3.56 11.14
CA ASN A 27 -19.17 4.27 10.91
C ASN A 27 -20.12 3.44 10.01
N HIS A 28 -19.63 2.83 8.93
CA HIS A 28 -20.44 1.93 8.11
C HIS A 28 -20.95 0.71 8.90
N ALA A 29 -20.15 0.18 9.83
CA ALA A 29 -20.54 -0.95 10.67
C ALA A 29 -21.73 -0.63 11.59
N LEU A 30 -21.94 0.65 11.98
CA LEU A 30 -23.11 1.10 12.74
C LEU A 30 -24.43 0.88 11.98
N GLY A 31 -24.38 0.75 10.66
CA GLY A 31 -25.53 0.36 9.83
C GLY A 31 -26.14 -1.00 10.18
N ASN A 32 -25.39 -1.88 10.85
CA ASN A 32 -25.94 -3.13 11.40
C ASN A 32 -26.90 -2.89 12.59
N ILE A 33 -26.83 -1.70 13.22
CA ILE A 33 -27.75 -1.28 14.27
C ILE A 33 -28.96 -0.56 13.63
N SER A 34 -28.70 0.53 12.91
CA SER A 34 -29.74 1.28 12.18
C SER A 34 -29.13 2.39 11.31
N LEU A 35 -29.92 2.95 10.38
CA LEU A 35 -29.57 4.17 9.67
C LEU A 35 -29.33 5.34 10.64
N ALA A 36 -30.16 5.49 11.67
CA ALA A 36 -30.00 6.54 12.68
C ALA A 36 -28.68 6.44 13.46
N ALA A 37 -28.21 5.21 13.77
CA ALA A 37 -26.90 5.00 14.38
C ALA A 37 -25.77 5.38 13.42
N MET A 38 -25.93 5.12 12.14
CA MET A 38 -24.99 5.51 11.08
C MET A 38 -24.88 7.03 10.94
N GLU A 39 -26.03 7.75 10.99
CA GLU A 39 -26.08 9.22 10.97
C GLU A 39 -25.37 9.82 12.19
N ALA A 40 -25.71 9.35 13.39
CA ALA A 40 -25.08 9.82 14.62
C ALA A 40 -23.55 9.57 14.62
N GLY A 41 -23.12 8.42 14.12
CA GLY A 41 -21.70 8.11 13.93
C GLY A 41 -21.04 9.05 12.92
N ALA A 42 -21.74 9.42 11.85
CA ALA A 42 -21.26 10.35 10.85
C ALA A 42 -20.98 11.74 11.42
N GLU A 43 -21.81 12.25 12.31
CA GLU A 43 -21.58 13.54 12.97
C GLU A 43 -20.23 13.55 13.70
N VAL A 44 -19.93 12.49 14.48
CA VAL A 44 -18.64 12.34 15.18
C VAL A 44 -17.48 12.21 14.19
N PHE A 45 -17.63 11.36 13.19
CA PHE A 45 -16.61 11.14 12.16
C PHE A 45 -16.28 12.43 11.40
N LEU A 46 -17.30 13.17 10.99
CA LEU A 46 -17.13 14.43 10.26
C LEU A 46 -16.54 15.54 11.15
N ALA A 47 -16.89 15.61 12.43
CA ALA A 47 -16.27 16.54 13.37
C ALA A 47 -14.76 16.30 13.48
N VAL A 48 -14.32 15.04 13.43
CA VAL A 48 -12.89 14.68 13.48
C VAL A 48 -12.19 14.96 12.14
N TRP A 49 -12.80 14.60 10.99
CA TRP A 49 -12.09 14.56 9.71
C TRP A 49 -12.41 15.74 8.77
N ARG A 50 -13.49 16.51 9.00
CA ARG A 50 -13.88 17.66 8.16
C ARG A 50 -13.32 18.99 8.62
N ASN A 51 -12.76 19.08 9.84
CA ASN A 51 -12.09 20.32 10.23
C ASN A 51 -10.86 20.58 9.34
N TRP A 52 -10.49 21.87 9.18
CA TRP A 52 -9.43 22.24 8.24
C TRP A 52 -8.05 21.61 8.54
N PRO A 53 -7.57 21.45 9.81
CA PRO A 53 -6.31 20.77 10.08
C PRO A 53 -6.33 19.29 9.66
N ALA A 54 -7.40 18.55 9.98
CA ALA A 54 -7.52 17.15 9.59
C ALA A 54 -7.69 16.99 8.08
N THR A 55 -8.37 17.92 7.42
CA THR A 55 -8.48 17.97 5.96
C THR A 55 -7.11 18.10 5.30
N ILE A 56 -6.28 19.06 5.73
CA ILE A 56 -4.91 19.24 5.21
C ILE A 56 -4.07 17.98 5.50
N LEU A 57 -4.16 17.43 6.71
CA LEU A 57 -3.44 16.22 7.07
C LEU A 57 -3.84 15.03 6.17
N LEU A 58 -5.13 14.82 5.94
CA LEU A 58 -5.65 13.69 5.16
C LEU A 58 -5.23 13.79 3.68
N TYR A 59 -5.52 14.92 3.03
CA TYR A 59 -5.19 15.10 1.62
C TYR A 59 -3.68 15.23 1.38
N GLY A 60 -2.96 15.89 2.29
CA GLY A 60 -1.51 15.94 2.28
C GLY A 60 -0.89 14.54 2.44
N ALA A 61 -1.41 13.72 3.37
CA ALA A 61 -1.00 12.33 3.51
C ALA A 61 -1.30 11.53 2.24
N GLY A 62 -2.47 11.72 1.61
CA GLY A 62 -2.82 11.09 0.34
C GLY A 62 -1.82 11.39 -0.76
N GLY A 63 -1.53 12.67 -0.99
CA GLY A 63 -0.55 13.12 -2.00
C GLY A 63 0.86 12.56 -1.73
N ILE A 64 1.34 12.68 -0.49
CA ILE A 64 2.64 12.14 -0.08
C ILE A 64 2.69 10.62 -0.29
N HIS A 65 1.65 9.89 0.11
CA HIS A 65 1.60 8.43 -0.04
C HIS A 65 1.69 7.98 -1.49
N ILE A 66 0.93 8.63 -2.38
CA ILE A 66 0.93 8.35 -3.82
C ILE A 66 2.32 8.65 -4.41
N ILE A 67 2.85 9.85 -4.18
CA ILE A 67 4.15 10.27 -4.73
C ILE A 67 5.27 9.32 -4.25
N MET A 68 5.33 9.03 -2.94
CA MET A 68 6.36 8.14 -2.40
C MET A 68 6.20 6.69 -2.87
N SER A 69 5.00 6.26 -3.22
CA SER A 69 4.72 4.93 -3.78
C SER A 69 5.17 4.84 -5.25
N LEU A 70 4.91 5.86 -6.05
CA LEU A 70 5.41 5.97 -7.44
C LEU A 70 6.94 6.02 -7.49
N VAL A 71 7.56 6.82 -6.59
CA VAL A 71 9.03 6.87 -6.45
C VAL A 71 9.60 5.49 -6.09
N ALA A 72 8.96 4.78 -5.14
CA ALA A 72 9.40 3.44 -4.77
C ALA A 72 9.26 2.43 -5.92
N LEU A 73 8.20 2.53 -6.71
CA LEU A 73 7.99 1.68 -7.88
C LEU A 73 9.00 2.01 -9.00
N TRP A 74 9.30 3.29 -9.22
CA TRP A 74 10.35 3.74 -10.15
C TRP A 74 11.74 3.23 -9.76
N GLN A 75 12.08 3.24 -8.47
CA GLN A 75 13.39 2.82 -7.98
C GLN A 75 13.61 1.30 -8.06
N ARG A 76 12.55 0.50 -8.14
CA ARG A 76 12.68 -0.95 -8.32
C ARG A 76 13.34 -1.25 -9.67
N ARG A 77 14.39 -2.07 -9.68
CA ARG A 77 15.04 -2.53 -10.91
C ARG A 77 14.34 -3.73 -11.54
N THR A 78 13.73 -4.58 -10.73
CA THR A 78 12.97 -5.74 -11.19
C THR A 78 11.53 -5.72 -10.66
N LEU A 79 10.60 -6.32 -11.42
CA LEU A 79 9.22 -6.57 -10.99
C LEU A 79 9.05 -7.97 -10.36
N ARG A 80 10.12 -8.75 -10.25
CA ARG A 80 10.06 -10.02 -9.48
C ARG A 80 9.92 -9.67 -7.99
N MET A 81 8.79 -10.06 -7.42
CA MET A 81 8.42 -9.75 -6.05
C MET A 81 7.58 -10.88 -5.45
N SER A 82 7.39 -10.88 -4.14
CA SER A 82 6.49 -11.82 -3.48
C SER A 82 5.04 -11.62 -3.94
N ARG A 83 4.21 -12.66 -3.83
CA ARG A 83 2.77 -12.57 -4.17
C ARG A 83 2.07 -11.48 -3.37
N ALA A 84 2.40 -11.32 -2.09
CA ALA A 84 1.82 -10.29 -1.23
C ALA A 84 2.20 -8.87 -1.69
N GLU A 85 3.46 -8.64 -2.11
CA GLU A 85 3.87 -7.34 -2.67
C GLU A 85 3.17 -7.06 -4.01
N GLY A 86 3.05 -8.07 -4.87
CA GLY A 86 2.33 -7.97 -6.14
C GLY A 86 0.87 -7.62 -5.93
N LEU A 87 0.20 -8.32 -5.01
CA LEU A 87 -1.19 -8.03 -4.63
C LEU A 87 -1.33 -6.61 -4.05
N GLN A 88 -0.42 -6.17 -3.18
CA GLN A 88 -0.48 -4.81 -2.62
C GLN A 88 -0.39 -3.73 -3.71
N ILE A 89 0.48 -3.92 -4.72
CA ILE A 89 0.60 -2.99 -5.84
C ILE A 89 -0.65 -3.03 -6.72
N PHE A 90 -1.17 -4.22 -7.01
CA PHE A 90 -2.41 -4.38 -7.78
C PHE A 90 -3.59 -3.66 -7.11
N LEU A 91 -3.79 -3.88 -5.81
CA LEU A 91 -4.85 -3.20 -5.05
C LEU A 91 -4.63 -1.68 -5.03
N ALA A 92 -3.38 -1.20 -4.86
CA ALA A 92 -3.06 0.23 -4.94
C ALA A 92 -3.44 0.86 -6.29
N LEU A 93 -3.16 0.14 -7.39
CA LEU A 93 -3.50 0.60 -8.74
C LEU A 93 -5.01 0.55 -9.03
N ALA A 94 -5.78 -0.28 -8.34
CA ALA A 94 -7.23 -0.33 -8.47
C ALA A 94 -7.94 0.85 -7.78
N ILE A 95 -7.36 1.43 -6.73
CA ILE A 95 -7.98 2.51 -5.94
C ILE A 95 -8.37 3.73 -6.79
N PRO A 96 -7.52 4.26 -7.69
CA PRO A 96 -7.88 5.41 -8.54
C PRO A 96 -9.02 5.17 -9.54
N PHE A 97 -9.44 3.93 -9.74
CA PHE A 97 -10.59 3.58 -10.58
C PHE A 97 -11.89 3.42 -9.76
N LEU A 98 -11.77 3.26 -8.45
CA LEU A 98 -12.90 2.92 -7.59
C LEU A 98 -13.37 4.09 -6.73
N LEU A 99 -12.44 4.95 -6.25
CA LEU A 99 -12.76 5.98 -5.25
C LEU A 99 -13.04 7.39 -5.77
N PRO A 100 -12.57 7.85 -6.94
CA PRO A 100 -12.71 9.26 -7.31
C PRO A 100 -14.15 9.74 -7.28
N ALA A 101 -15.08 9.01 -7.90
CA ALA A 101 -16.49 9.38 -7.92
C ALA A 101 -17.08 9.54 -6.51
N HIS A 102 -16.72 8.64 -5.59
CA HIS A 102 -17.16 8.75 -4.19
C HIS A 102 -16.62 10.00 -3.50
N ILE A 103 -15.33 10.27 -3.63
CA ILE A 103 -14.69 11.44 -2.99
C ILE A 103 -15.26 12.74 -3.58
N LEU A 104 -15.44 12.79 -4.89
CA LEU A 104 -15.96 13.96 -5.60
C LEU A 104 -17.44 14.21 -5.29
N ALA A 105 -18.26 13.17 -5.26
CA ALA A 105 -19.67 13.31 -4.91
C ALA A 105 -19.87 13.77 -3.46
N THR A 106 -19.13 13.18 -2.51
CA THR A 106 -19.31 13.47 -1.07
C THR A 106 -18.58 14.74 -0.64
N ARG A 107 -17.26 14.80 -0.81
CA ARG A 107 -16.46 15.97 -0.38
C ARG A 107 -16.55 17.11 -1.37
N GLY A 108 -16.46 16.83 -2.67
CA GLY A 108 -16.60 17.82 -3.72
C GLY A 108 -18.00 18.42 -3.75
N GLY A 109 -19.04 17.59 -3.62
CA GLY A 109 -20.42 18.04 -3.51
C GLY A 109 -20.64 19.01 -2.34
N HIS A 110 -20.05 18.70 -1.18
CA HIS A 110 -20.10 19.58 -0.02
C HIS A 110 -19.36 20.91 -0.22
N GLU A 111 -18.12 20.87 -0.71
CA GLU A 111 -17.25 22.05 -0.76
C GLU A 111 -17.58 22.99 -1.93
N PHE A 112 -17.92 22.45 -3.09
CA PHE A 112 -18.09 23.23 -4.31
C PHE A 112 -19.55 23.49 -4.68
N PHE A 113 -20.46 22.62 -4.22
CA PHE A 113 -21.88 22.68 -4.58
C PHE A 113 -22.79 22.92 -3.37
N GLY A 114 -22.23 23.03 -2.15
CA GLY A 114 -23.00 23.31 -0.93
C GLY A 114 -23.97 22.19 -0.55
N ILE A 115 -23.77 20.97 -1.05
CA ILE A 115 -24.64 19.83 -0.75
C ILE A 115 -24.31 19.29 0.65
N HIS A 116 -25.24 19.48 1.57
CA HIS A 116 -25.14 18.90 2.91
C HIS A 116 -25.88 17.55 2.94
N GLY A 117 -25.23 16.52 2.35
CA GLY A 117 -25.80 15.18 2.30
C GLY A 117 -25.82 14.51 3.68
N SER A 118 -26.99 13.92 4.02
CA SER A 118 -27.11 12.95 5.11
C SER A 118 -26.71 11.55 4.61
N TYR A 119 -26.52 10.59 5.52
CA TYR A 119 -26.33 9.21 5.08
C TYR A 119 -27.51 8.67 4.28
N LEU A 120 -28.74 9.09 4.62
CA LEU A 120 -29.92 8.74 3.84
C LEU A 120 -29.79 9.21 2.38
N PHE A 121 -29.32 10.45 2.15
CA PHE A 121 -29.08 10.96 0.80
C PHE A 121 -28.04 10.13 0.04
N GLU A 122 -26.90 9.84 0.68
CA GLU A 122 -25.84 9.03 0.08
C GLU A 122 -26.32 7.61 -0.24
N ILE A 123 -27.06 6.97 0.66
CA ILE A 123 -27.61 5.61 0.47
C ILE A 123 -28.65 5.60 -0.65
N LEU A 124 -29.56 6.58 -0.71
CA LEU A 124 -30.51 6.70 -1.82
C LEU A 124 -29.78 6.86 -3.15
N SER A 125 -28.76 7.72 -3.18
CA SER A 125 -27.96 7.98 -4.38
C SER A 125 -27.32 6.69 -4.92
N VAL A 126 -26.69 5.86 -4.06
CA VAL A 126 -25.88 4.71 -4.50
C VAL A 126 -26.60 3.37 -4.45
N TRP A 127 -27.81 3.26 -3.87
CA TRP A 127 -28.57 2.00 -3.84
C TRP A 127 -29.94 2.06 -4.53
N VAL A 128 -30.48 3.28 -4.74
CA VAL A 128 -31.78 3.44 -5.40
C VAL A 128 -31.62 4.07 -6.78
N PHE A 129 -30.94 5.23 -6.87
CA PHE A 129 -30.78 5.95 -8.14
C PHE A 129 -29.67 5.39 -9.03
N LEU A 130 -28.54 5.00 -8.44
CA LEU A 130 -27.35 4.53 -9.15
C LEU A 130 -26.78 3.24 -8.52
N PRO A 131 -27.55 2.12 -8.51
CA PRO A 131 -27.19 0.91 -7.75
C PRO A 131 -25.85 0.28 -8.15
N GLN A 132 -25.39 0.52 -9.38
CA GLN A 132 -24.05 0.10 -9.82
C GLN A 132 -22.94 0.73 -8.96
N PHE A 133 -23.10 1.98 -8.49
CA PHE A 133 -22.12 2.62 -7.61
C PHE A 133 -22.11 2.02 -6.21
N GLY A 134 -23.24 1.55 -5.69
CA GLY A 134 -23.30 0.82 -4.43
C GLY A 134 -22.39 -0.42 -4.44
N TRP A 135 -22.40 -1.19 -5.55
CA TRP A 135 -21.51 -2.33 -5.71
C TRP A 135 -20.03 -1.92 -5.90
N VAL A 136 -19.76 -0.84 -6.63
CA VAL A 136 -18.40 -0.29 -6.76
C VAL A 136 -17.86 0.08 -5.39
N LEU A 137 -18.65 0.74 -4.54
CA LEU A 137 -18.25 1.10 -3.18
C LEU A 137 -18.05 -0.13 -2.29
N ALA A 138 -18.92 -1.15 -2.40
CA ALA A 138 -18.73 -2.42 -1.68
C ALA A 138 -17.41 -3.12 -2.05
N ILE A 139 -17.05 -3.13 -3.34
CA ILE A 139 -15.74 -3.63 -3.80
C ILE A 139 -14.60 -2.75 -3.26
N SER A 140 -14.79 -1.43 -3.24
CA SER A 140 -13.80 -0.47 -2.73
C SER A 140 -13.44 -0.74 -1.27
N VAL A 141 -14.41 -1.13 -0.43
CA VAL A 141 -14.15 -1.53 0.96
C VAL A 141 -13.10 -2.63 1.03
N LEU A 142 -13.24 -3.67 0.22
CA LEU A 142 -12.29 -4.80 0.21
C LEU A 142 -10.92 -4.41 -0.35
N VAL A 143 -10.90 -3.64 -1.44
CA VAL A 143 -9.67 -3.22 -2.13
C VAL A 143 -8.83 -2.30 -1.24
N VAL A 144 -9.44 -1.25 -0.71
CA VAL A 144 -8.73 -0.25 0.13
C VAL A 144 -8.25 -0.88 1.42
N TRP A 145 -9.13 -1.64 2.09
CA TRP A 145 -8.78 -2.31 3.33
C TRP A 145 -7.69 -3.37 3.15
N GLY A 146 -7.82 -4.21 2.12
CA GLY A 146 -6.82 -5.21 1.78
C GLY A 146 -5.46 -4.60 1.50
N HIS A 147 -5.39 -3.49 0.73
CA HIS A 147 -4.17 -2.72 0.50
C HIS A 147 -3.54 -2.25 1.82
N GLY A 148 -4.34 -1.65 2.69
CA GLY A 148 -3.89 -1.15 3.99
C GLY A 148 -3.39 -2.27 4.90
N CYS A 149 -4.14 -3.37 5.04
CA CYS A 149 -3.77 -4.52 5.86
C CYS A 149 -2.47 -5.19 5.41
N ILE A 150 -2.24 -5.34 4.09
CA ILE A 150 -0.97 -5.86 3.56
C ILE A 150 0.17 -4.90 3.91
N GLY A 151 -0.05 -3.57 3.79
CA GLY A 151 0.92 -2.56 4.21
C GLY A 151 1.27 -2.65 5.69
N MET A 152 0.26 -2.78 6.56
CA MET A 152 0.43 -2.99 8.00
C MET A 152 1.18 -4.28 8.31
N HIS A 153 0.84 -5.39 7.64
CA HIS A 153 1.57 -6.65 7.77
C HIS A 153 3.06 -6.48 7.44
N HIS A 154 3.40 -5.82 6.33
CA HIS A 154 4.79 -5.58 5.95
C HIS A 154 5.58 -4.73 6.94
N TRP A 155 4.92 -3.86 7.66
CA TRP A 155 5.53 -3.05 8.72
C TRP A 155 5.63 -3.82 10.04
N LEU A 156 4.54 -4.45 10.49
CA LEU A 156 4.43 -5.07 11.81
C LEU A 156 5.17 -6.40 11.93
N ARG A 157 5.30 -7.18 10.85
CA ARG A 157 5.95 -8.51 10.87
C ARG A 157 7.41 -8.49 11.36
N LEU A 158 8.03 -7.30 11.41
CA LEU A 158 9.38 -7.12 11.93
C LEU A 158 9.40 -6.80 13.44
N ARG A 159 8.24 -6.73 14.09
CA ARG A 159 8.13 -6.47 15.53
C ARG A 159 8.12 -7.78 16.30
N PRO A 160 8.84 -7.85 17.47
CA PRO A 160 8.94 -9.09 18.25
C PRO A 160 7.57 -9.63 18.69
N TRP A 161 6.63 -8.75 19.03
CA TRP A 161 5.29 -9.09 19.49
C TRP A 161 4.32 -9.52 18.38
N TYR A 162 4.69 -9.31 17.12
CA TYR A 162 3.75 -9.53 16.00
C TYR A 162 3.26 -10.98 15.90
N GLY A 163 4.13 -11.95 16.18
CA GLY A 163 3.75 -13.37 16.17
C GLY A 163 2.57 -13.68 17.08
N ALA A 164 2.61 -13.18 18.31
CA ALA A 164 1.54 -13.35 19.29
C ALA A 164 0.26 -12.57 18.95
N ALA A 165 0.42 -11.35 18.41
CA ALA A 165 -0.73 -10.50 18.05
C ALA A 165 -1.39 -10.87 16.71
N ARG A 166 -0.71 -11.63 15.86
CA ARG A 166 -1.16 -11.94 14.50
C ARG A 166 -2.58 -12.51 14.40
N PRO A 167 -3.02 -13.49 15.20
CA PRO A 167 -4.38 -14.01 15.10
C PRO A 167 -5.43 -12.93 15.40
N TRP A 168 -5.21 -12.06 16.39
CA TRP A 168 -6.11 -10.97 16.75
C TRP A 168 -6.16 -9.89 15.67
N LEU A 169 -4.99 -9.53 15.10
CA LEU A 169 -4.92 -8.59 13.99
C LEU A 169 -5.61 -9.14 12.75
N LEU A 170 -5.51 -10.45 12.49
CA LEU A 170 -6.21 -11.10 11.38
C LEU A 170 -7.73 -11.11 11.63
N ALA A 171 -8.18 -11.42 12.85
CA ALA A 171 -9.59 -11.35 13.20
C ALA A 171 -10.16 -9.95 12.98
N LEU A 172 -9.46 -8.90 13.42
CA LEU A 172 -9.86 -7.50 13.18
C LEU A 172 -9.86 -7.15 11.69
N ALA A 173 -8.84 -7.61 10.94
CA ALA A 173 -8.74 -7.38 9.50
C ALA A 173 -9.88 -8.02 8.69
N LEU A 174 -10.50 -9.07 9.19
CA LEU A 174 -11.66 -9.72 8.57
C LEU A 174 -12.99 -9.17 9.11
N LEU A 175 -13.07 -8.93 10.41
CA LEU A 175 -14.31 -8.53 11.07
C LEU A 175 -14.75 -7.12 10.67
N LEU A 176 -13.83 -6.14 10.68
CA LEU A 176 -14.18 -4.74 10.41
C LEU A 176 -14.77 -4.53 9.01
N PRO A 177 -14.13 -4.98 7.90
CA PRO A 177 -14.74 -4.82 6.58
C PRO A 177 -16.01 -5.66 6.42
N GLY A 178 -16.12 -6.81 7.07
CA GLY A 178 -17.33 -7.62 7.08
C GLY A 178 -18.50 -6.87 7.71
N LEU A 179 -18.31 -6.27 8.89
CA LEU A 179 -19.32 -5.45 9.55
C LEU A 179 -19.64 -4.17 8.77
N ALA A 180 -18.62 -3.53 8.16
CA ALA A 180 -18.85 -2.35 7.32
C ALA A 180 -19.70 -2.69 6.09
N LEU A 181 -19.40 -3.81 5.41
CA LEU A 181 -20.17 -4.26 4.25
C LEU A 181 -21.61 -4.66 4.61
N THR A 182 -21.80 -5.42 5.69
CA THR A 182 -23.15 -5.82 6.12
C THR A 182 -23.98 -4.61 6.55
N GLY A 183 -23.39 -3.64 7.26
CA GLY A 183 -24.06 -2.39 7.63
C GLY A 183 -24.44 -1.56 6.41
N PHE A 184 -23.48 -1.30 5.51
CA PHE A 184 -23.71 -0.51 4.30
C PHE A 184 -24.75 -1.14 3.35
N THR A 185 -24.62 -2.46 3.07
CA THR A 185 -25.56 -3.15 2.18
C THR A 185 -26.92 -3.41 2.84
N GLY A 186 -26.94 -3.63 4.16
CA GLY A 186 -28.17 -3.84 4.92
C GLY A 186 -29.05 -2.59 4.93
N VAL A 187 -28.47 -1.44 5.27
CA VAL A 187 -29.17 -0.14 5.19
C VAL A 187 -29.56 0.17 3.75
N GLY A 188 -28.69 -0.10 2.77
CA GLY A 188 -29.00 0.06 1.35
C GLY A 188 -30.25 -0.69 0.93
N LYS A 189 -30.37 -1.97 1.31
CA LYS A 189 -31.58 -2.78 1.03
C LYS A 189 -32.81 -2.22 1.73
N GLN A 190 -32.69 -1.81 2.98
CA GLN A 190 -33.79 -1.24 3.75
C GLN A 190 -34.32 0.05 3.11
N VAL A 191 -33.44 0.97 2.72
CA VAL A 191 -33.80 2.22 2.07
C VAL A 191 -34.40 1.96 0.68
N ALA A 192 -33.88 0.98 -0.07
CA ALA A 192 -34.45 0.58 -1.36
C ALA A 192 -35.88 0.03 -1.23
N ILE A 193 -36.22 -0.63 -0.12
CA ILE A 193 -37.60 -1.04 0.18
C ILE A 193 -38.48 0.16 0.49
N TRP A 194 -38.01 1.10 1.34
CA TRP A 194 -38.76 2.32 1.68
C TRP A 194 -39.01 3.18 0.44
N ALA A 195 -38.05 3.27 -0.48
CA ALA A 195 -38.17 4.04 -1.72
C ALA A 195 -39.21 3.49 -2.72
N GLN A 196 -39.77 2.30 -2.49
CA GLN A 196 -40.90 1.78 -3.28
C GLN A 196 -42.20 2.54 -2.96
N ASP A 197 -42.31 3.11 -1.75
CA ASP A 197 -43.37 4.05 -1.42
C ASP A 197 -43.01 5.45 -1.98
N LYS A 198 -43.75 5.85 -3.01
CA LYS A 198 -43.56 7.16 -3.68
C LYS A 198 -43.78 8.34 -2.75
N ALA A 199 -44.73 8.25 -1.79
CA ALA A 199 -44.99 9.29 -0.84
C ALA A 199 -43.79 9.49 0.08
N TRP A 200 -43.26 8.41 0.65
CA TRP A 200 -42.04 8.42 1.45
C TRP A 200 -40.84 8.96 0.67
N LEU A 201 -40.65 8.50 -0.58
CA LEU A 201 -39.52 8.95 -1.40
C LEU A 201 -39.57 10.44 -1.69
N ASN A 202 -40.76 10.97 -2.03
CA ASN A 202 -40.96 12.40 -2.27
C ASN A 202 -40.69 13.23 -1.02
N GLU A 203 -41.17 12.78 0.16
CA GLU A 203 -40.88 13.44 1.45
C GLU A 203 -39.39 13.43 1.76
N ALA A 204 -38.73 12.28 1.60
CA ALA A 204 -37.27 12.13 1.78
C ALA A 204 -36.51 13.10 0.85
N MET A 205 -36.84 13.13 -0.43
CA MET A 205 -36.20 14.02 -1.41
C MET A 205 -36.44 15.49 -1.08
N ALA A 206 -37.63 15.86 -0.63
CA ALA A 206 -37.98 17.25 -0.23
C ALA A 206 -37.20 17.70 1.05
N SER A 207 -36.79 16.74 1.89
CA SER A 207 -36.00 17.03 3.11
C SER A 207 -34.53 17.39 2.79
N PHE A 208 -34.02 17.01 1.62
CA PHE A 208 -32.68 17.33 1.22
C PHE A 208 -32.61 18.74 0.63
N LYS A 209 -31.67 19.53 1.12
CA LYS A 209 -31.39 20.85 0.54
C LYS A 209 -30.49 20.65 -0.69
N ILE A 210 -31.09 20.12 -1.75
CA ILE A 210 -30.44 19.97 -3.04
C ILE A 210 -30.79 21.24 -3.82
N GLY A 211 -29.78 22.07 -4.11
CA GLY A 211 -29.96 23.22 -5.00
C GLY A 211 -30.17 22.77 -6.45
N ASP A 212 -30.46 23.72 -7.35
CA ASP A 212 -30.67 23.50 -8.79
C ASP A 212 -29.39 23.00 -9.52
N ASN A 213 -28.32 22.72 -8.79
CA ASN A 213 -26.95 22.40 -9.28
C ASN A 213 -26.65 20.90 -9.36
N MET A 214 -27.65 20.02 -9.31
CA MET A 214 -27.40 18.56 -9.32
C MET A 214 -26.77 18.10 -10.63
N ASP A 215 -27.21 18.64 -11.77
CA ASP A 215 -26.64 18.30 -13.08
C ASP A 215 -25.18 18.76 -13.19
N ASP A 216 -24.85 19.92 -12.66
CA ASP A 216 -23.50 20.45 -12.59
C ASP A 216 -22.61 19.57 -11.68
N LEU A 217 -23.14 19.11 -10.54
CA LEU A 217 -22.42 18.16 -9.68
C LEU A 217 -22.14 16.84 -10.41
N LEU A 218 -23.15 16.28 -11.07
CA LEU A 218 -22.97 15.01 -11.80
C LEU A 218 -21.94 15.17 -12.92
N ALA A 219 -22.01 16.25 -13.71
CA ALA A 219 -21.02 16.57 -14.73
C ALA A 219 -19.61 16.68 -14.11
N PHE A 220 -19.46 17.45 -13.01
CA PHE A 220 -18.18 17.58 -12.30
C PHE A 220 -17.63 16.22 -11.82
N VAL A 221 -18.50 15.37 -11.24
CA VAL A 221 -18.09 14.05 -10.74
C VAL A 221 -17.63 13.15 -11.88
N TYR A 222 -18.38 13.07 -12.99
CA TYR A 222 -18.04 12.22 -14.12
C TYR A 222 -16.79 12.72 -14.84
N ASP A 223 -16.75 13.98 -15.24
CA ASP A 223 -15.61 14.54 -15.99
C ASP A 223 -14.32 14.46 -15.17
N THR A 224 -14.38 14.84 -13.88
CA THR A 224 -13.18 14.78 -13.03
C THR A 224 -12.75 13.34 -12.76
N THR A 225 -13.69 12.40 -12.61
CA THR A 225 -13.36 10.97 -12.49
C THR A 225 -12.63 10.48 -13.73
N ASP A 226 -13.11 10.80 -14.92
CA ASP A 226 -12.48 10.42 -16.19
C ASP A 226 -11.06 11.02 -16.31
N TYR A 227 -10.87 12.28 -15.92
CA TYR A 227 -9.53 12.90 -15.86
C TYR A 227 -8.60 12.19 -14.87
N VAL A 228 -9.08 11.80 -13.68
CA VAL A 228 -8.28 11.06 -12.70
C VAL A 228 -7.90 9.69 -13.23
N VAL A 229 -8.83 8.96 -13.83
CA VAL A 229 -8.59 7.65 -14.43
C VAL A 229 -7.59 7.76 -15.58
N LEU A 230 -7.82 8.67 -16.54
CA LEU A 230 -6.93 8.86 -17.68
C LEU A 230 -5.53 9.28 -17.23
N SER A 231 -5.41 10.24 -16.32
CA SER A 231 -4.11 10.68 -15.79
C SER A 231 -3.38 9.54 -15.07
N THR A 232 -4.09 8.70 -14.32
CA THR A 232 -3.52 7.50 -13.68
C THR A 232 -2.97 6.52 -14.72
N LEU A 233 -3.73 6.23 -15.77
CA LEU A 233 -3.27 5.36 -16.88
C LEU A 233 -2.02 5.92 -17.55
N VAL A 234 -2.01 7.21 -17.85
CA VAL A 234 -0.86 7.89 -18.48
C VAL A 234 0.37 7.84 -17.56
N ILE A 235 0.22 8.16 -16.26
CA ILE A 235 1.33 8.11 -15.30
C ILE A 235 1.91 6.70 -15.20
N VAL A 236 1.06 5.68 -15.09
CA VAL A 236 1.50 4.28 -15.01
C VAL A 236 2.19 3.86 -16.31
N ALA A 237 1.63 4.20 -17.47
CA ALA A 237 2.23 3.91 -18.78
C ALA A 237 3.60 4.56 -18.93
N LEU A 238 3.74 5.84 -18.57
CA LEU A 238 5.02 6.56 -18.62
C LEU A 238 6.03 5.97 -17.65
N LEU A 239 5.61 5.58 -16.45
CA LEU A 239 6.47 4.93 -15.49
C LEU A 239 6.98 3.57 -16.01
N LEU A 240 6.10 2.75 -16.60
CA LEU A 240 6.48 1.46 -17.17
C LEU A 240 7.37 1.62 -18.39
N LEU A 241 7.05 2.56 -19.29
CA LEU A 241 7.88 2.89 -20.46
C LEU A 241 9.28 3.36 -20.04
N GLY A 242 9.37 4.30 -19.10
CA GLY A 242 10.64 4.79 -18.59
C GLY A 242 11.49 3.69 -17.92
N ARG A 243 10.84 2.77 -17.19
CA ARG A 243 11.52 1.59 -16.64
C ARG A 243 12.02 0.65 -17.73
N TRP A 244 11.22 0.40 -18.75
CA TRP A 244 11.59 -0.43 -19.89
C TRP A 244 12.78 0.18 -20.65
N LEU A 245 12.73 1.48 -20.99
CA LEU A 245 13.84 2.20 -21.62
C LEU A 245 15.11 2.12 -20.78
N ARG A 246 15.01 2.34 -19.47
CA ARG A 246 16.15 2.21 -18.55
C ARG A 246 16.74 0.80 -18.56
N SER A 247 15.89 -0.24 -18.63
CA SER A 247 16.35 -1.63 -18.74
C SER A 247 17.06 -1.88 -20.09
N LEU A 248 16.53 -1.37 -21.20
CA LEU A 248 17.19 -1.48 -22.51
C LEU A 248 18.56 -0.81 -22.52
N LEU A 249 18.66 0.39 -21.94
CA LEU A 249 19.94 1.10 -21.85
C LEU A 249 20.94 0.36 -20.96
N ALA A 250 20.48 -0.21 -19.85
CA ALA A 250 21.35 -0.98 -18.95
C ALA A 250 21.92 -2.25 -19.60
N ARG A 251 21.19 -2.88 -20.53
CA ARG A 251 21.66 -4.07 -21.28
C ARG A 251 22.84 -3.79 -22.20
N ARG A 252 23.07 -2.54 -22.57
CA ARG A 252 24.21 -2.12 -23.41
C ARG A 252 25.49 -1.92 -22.59
N GLY A 253 25.41 -1.89 -21.27
CA GLY A 253 26.56 -1.77 -20.38
C GLY A 253 27.32 -3.06 -20.15
N HIS A 254 28.50 -2.95 -19.54
CA HIS A 254 29.29 -4.11 -19.11
C HIS A 254 28.47 -4.92 -18.07
N ARG A 255 28.45 -6.24 -18.26
CA ARG A 255 27.81 -7.16 -17.31
C ARG A 255 28.74 -7.45 -16.16
N ILE A 256 28.17 -7.59 -14.97
CA ILE A 256 28.86 -7.92 -13.74
C ILE A 256 28.52 -9.36 -13.39
N THR A 257 29.54 -10.17 -13.09
CA THR A 257 29.38 -11.56 -12.68
C THR A 257 29.31 -11.67 -11.16
N ILE A 258 28.24 -12.29 -10.68
CA ILE A 258 28.10 -12.65 -9.25
C ILE A 258 28.23 -14.14 -9.13
N ALA A 259 29.33 -14.62 -8.51
CA ALA A 259 29.60 -16.03 -8.28
C ALA A 259 29.11 -16.47 -6.89
N TYR A 260 28.62 -17.71 -6.81
CA TYR A 260 28.11 -18.34 -5.59
C TYR A 260 28.94 -19.63 -5.27
N PRO A 261 28.96 -20.08 -4.01
CA PRO A 261 29.79 -21.22 -3.58
C PRO A 261 29.44 -22.55 -4.24
N ASP A 262 28.21 -22.69 -4.73
CA ASP A 262 27.69 -23.87 -5.40
C ASP A 262 28.05 -23.94 -6.89
N GLY A 263 28.93 -23.03 -7.36
CA GLY A 263 29.36 -22.92 -8.74
C GLY A 263 28.41 -22.15 -9.66
N HIS A 264 27.30 -21.64 -9.15
CA HIS A 264 26.43 -20.76 -9.95
C HIS A 264 27.10 -19.40 -10.19
N GLU A 265 27.09 -18.98 -11.44
CA GLU A 265 27.49 -17.65 -11.86
C GLU A 265 26.32 -16.91 -12.53
N VAL A 266 26.08 -15.69 -12.11
CA VAL A 266 24.95 -14.88 -12.59
C VAL A 266 25.48 -13.58 -13.16
N ALA A 267 25.47 -13.46 -14.49
CA ALA A 267 25.82 -12.21 -15.18
C ALA A 267 24.62 -11.24 -15.18
N VAL A 268 24.76 -10.12 -14.49
CA VAL A 268 23.70 -9.11 -14.31
C VAL A 268 24.06 -7.75 -14.86
N GLU A 269 23.03 -6.95 -15.10
CA GLU A 269 23.18 -5.54 -15.46
C GLU A 269 23.59 -4.70 -14.24
N PRO A 270 24.40 -3.65 -14.41
CA PRO A 270 24.77 -2.73 -13.34
C PRO A 270 23.52 -2.14 -12.64
N GLY A 271 23.62 -2.03 -11.32
CA GLY A 271 22.57 -1.44 -10.48
C GLY A 271 21.51 -2.42 -9.97
N LEU A 272 21.55 -3.70 -10.33
CA LEU A 272 20.82 -4.76 -9.62
C LEU A 272 21.51 -5.04 -8.29
N SER A 273 20.71 -5.33 -7.25
CA SER A 273 21.27 -5.84 -6.00
C SER A 273 21.61 -7.32 -6.11
N VAL A 274 22.52 -7.81 -5.27
CA VAL A 274 22.83 -9.25 -5.20
C VAL A 274 21.56 -10.08 -4.93
N LEU A 275 20.64 -9.59 -4.09
CA LEU A 275 19.35 -10.25 -3.85
C LEU A 275 18.46 -10.28 -5.11
N ASP A 276 18.44 -9.19 -5.89
CA ASP A 276 17.69 -9.16 -7.15
C ASP A 276 18.27 -10.14 -8.16
N ALA A 277 19.61 -10.23 -8.24
CA ALA A 277 20.32 -11.19 -9.07
C ALA A 277 19.99 -12.63 -8.69
N SER A 278 20.07 -12.99 -7.39
CA SER A 278 19.67 -14.30 -6.89
C SER A 278 18.24 -14.65 -7.31
N ARG A 279 17.28 -13.72 -7.12
CA ARG A 279 15.87 -13.93 -7.48
C ARG A 279 15.67 -14.12 -8.99
N LEU A 280 16.39 -13.37 -9.81
CA LEU A 280 16.33 -13.50 -11.28
C LEU A 280 16.87 -14.84 -11.75
N ALA A 281 17.92 -15.36 -11.10
CA ALA A 281 18.52 -16.65 -11.40
C ALA A 281 17.80 -17.84 -10.75
N GLY A 282 16.76 -17.59 -9.93
CA GLY A 282 16.06 -18.66 -9.20
C GLY A 282 16.85 -19.22 -8.00
N ILE A 283 17.95 -18.54 -7.60
CA ILE A 283 18.76 -18.92 -6.44
C ILE A 283 18.00 -18.53 -5.16
N ALA A 284 17.76 -19.51 -4.31
CA ALA A 284 17.05 -19.31 -3.06
C ALA A 284 17.89 -18.46 -2.09
N HIS A 285 17.36 -17.35 -1.61
CA HIS A 285 18.05 -16.39 -0.76
C HIS A 285 17.15 -15.87 0.34
N ALA A 286 17.60 -15.92 1.59
CA ALA A 286 16.86 -15.42 2.73
C ALA A 286 16.59 -13.92 2.61
N SER A 287 15.34 -13.50 2.81
CA SER A 287 14.98 -12.07 2.74
C SER A 287 13.64 -11.78 3.44
N VAL A 288 13.57 -12.02 4.75
CA VAL A 288 12.33 -11.89 5.54
C VAL A 288 11.66 -10.52 5.39
N CYS A 289 12.44 -9.43 5.29
CA CYS A 289 11.85 -8.10 5.06
C CYS A 289 11.50 -7.81 3.59
N GLY A 290 11.72 -8.76 2.67
CA GLY A 290 11.45 -8.55 1.24
C GLY A 290 12.53 -7.76 0.50
N GLY A 291 13.71 -7.53 1.09
CA GLY A 291 14.80 -6.77 0.45
C GLY A 291 14.83 -5.29 0.84
N HIS A 292 14.24 -4.93 1.96
CA HIS A 292 14.10 -3.53 2.39
C HIS A 292 15.20 -3.05 3.35
N GLY A 293 16.29 -3.81 3.52
CA GLY A 293 17.41 -3.43 4.39
C GLY A 293 17.06 -3.34 5.88
N ARG A 294 16.19 -4.23 6.41
CA ARG A 294 15.68 -4.11 7.79
C ARG A 294 16.02 -5.28 8.71
N CYS A 295 16.04 -6.50 8.16
CA CYS A 295 16.02 -7.72 8.98
C CYS A 295 17.37 -8.42 9.12
N SER A 296 18.39 -8.03 8.39
CA SER A 296 19.70 -8.71 8.32
C SER A 296 19.69 -10.14 7.74
N THR A 297 18.53 -10.73 7.41
CA THR A 297 18.49 -12.14 6.98
C THR A 297 19.11 -12.38 5.60
N CYS A 298 19.24 -11.35 4.75
CA CYS A 298 19.89 -11.44 3.44
C CYS A 298 21.42 -11.20 3.48
N ARG A 299 22.07 -11.46 4.62
CA ARG A 299 23.52 -11.27 4.74
C ARG A 299 24.29 -12.23 3.84
N VAL A 300 25.29 -11.69 3.16
CA VAL A 300 26.29 -12.43 2.39
C VAL A 300 27.68 -12.07 2.89
N ARG A 301 28.57 -13.04 2.95
CA ARG A 301 30.00 -12.80 3.08
C ARG A 301 30.58 -12.59 1.69
N ILE A 302 31.40 -11.56 1.52
CA ILE A 302 32.15 -11.33 0.29
C ILE A 302 33.41 -12.17 0.34
N ALA A 303 33.50 -13.18 -0.52
CA ALA A 303 34.64 -14.08 -0.59
C ALA A 303 35.75 -13.54 -1.51
N ALA A 304 35.37 -12.81 -2.58
CA ALA A 304 36.31 -12.11 -3.47
C ALA A 304 35.69 -10.83 -4.01
N GLY A 305 36.52 -9.83 -4.36
CA GLY A 305 36.09 -8.54 -4.96
C GLY A 305 35.66 -7.47 -3.95
N LEU A 306 35.94 -7.60 -2.66
CA LEU A 306 35.51 -6.67 -1.62
C LEU A 306 36.01 -5.22 -1.86
N ALA A 307 37.28 -5.10 -2.32
CA ALA A 307 37.90 -3.77 -2.50
C ALA A 307 37.25 -2.93 -3.61
N ASP A 308 36.61 -3.57 -4.59
CA ASP A 308 36.00 -2.94 -5.76
C ASP A 308 34.50 -2.63 -5.56
N LEU A 309 33.98 -2.95 -4.38
CA LEU A 309 32.58 -2.72 -4.06
C LEU A 309 32.31 -1.32 -3.52
N PRO A 310 31.14 -0.74 -3.83
CA PRO A 310 30.76 0.53 -3.22
C PRO A 310 30.61 0.39 -1.70
N PRO A 311 30.91 1.44 -0.92
CA PRO A 311 30.76 1.41 0.52
C PRO A 311 29.31 1.12 0.94
N ALA A 312 29.14 0.51 2.10
CA ALA A 312 27.83 0.27 2.68
C ALA A 312 27.10 1.59 2.96
N ASN A 313 25.84 1.67 2.58
CA ASN A 313 25.03 2.87 2.89
C ASN A 313 24.64 2.91 4.37
N GLY A 314 24.20 4.08 4.86
CA GLY A 314 23.88 4.28 6.27
C GLY A 314 22.80 3.36 6.83
N ASP A 315 21.81 2.91 6.03
CA ASP A 315 20.80 1.97 6.47
C ASP A 315 21.36 0.55 6.57
N GLU A 316 22.24 0.16 5.64
CA GLU A 316 22.96 -1.11 5.67
C GLU A 316 23.87 -1.19 6.89
N LEU A 317 24.67 -0.13 7.15
CA LEU A 317 25.57 -0.04 8.30
C LEU A 317 24.81 -0.20 9.63
N LYS A 318 23.66 0.47 9.81
CA LYS A 318 22.85 0.34 11.02
C LYS A 318 22.40 -1.10 11.26
N VAL A 319 22.06 -1.83 10.20
CA VAL A 319 21.60 -3.22 10.31
C VAL A 319 22.76 -4.16 10.57
N LEU A 320 23.90 -3.97 9.90
CA LEU A 320 25.12 -4.75 10.11
C LEU A 320 25.69 -4.57 11.52
N ALA A 321 25.76 -3.34 12.01
CA ALA A 321 26.19 -3.03 13.38
C ALA A 321 25.31 -3.69 14.44
N ARG A 322 23.96 -3.70 14.23
CA ARG A 322 23.03 -4.35 15.16
C ARG A 322 23.30 -5.83 15.35
N VAL A 323 23.87 -6.51 14.36
CA VAL A 323 24.16 -7.95 14.41
C VAL A 323 25.65 -8.25 14.56
N GLY A 324 26.48 -7.24 14.81
CA GLY A 324 27.93 -7.41 14.99
C GLY A 324 28.62 -8.00 13.77
N ALA A 325 28.17 -7.67 12.57
CA ALA A 325 28.71 -8.24 11.33
C ALA A 325 30.11 -7.63 11.02
N PRO A 326 31.10 -8.44 10.61
CA PRO A 326 32.39 -7.95 10.18
C PRO A 326 32.31 -7.22 8.82
N ASP A 327 33.36 -6.46 8.48
CA ASP A 327 33.37 -5.62 7.24
C ASP A 327 33.24 -6.43 5.94
N SER A 328 33.61 -7.71 5.96
CA SER A 328 33.44 -8.62 4.83
C SER A 328 31.99 -9.06 4.60
N VAL A 329 31.07 -8.68 5.49
CA VAL A 329 29.65 -9.04 5.39
C VAL A 329 28.83 -7.84 4.91
N ARG A 330 27.99 -8.09 3.92
CA ARG A 330 27.12 -7.09 3.31
C ARG A 330 25.66 -7.58 3.31
N LEU A 331 24.71 -6.66 3.15
CA LEU A 331 23.31 -7.01 2.90
C LEU A 331 23.08 -7.20 1.40
N ALA A 332 22.79 -8.42 0.95
CA ALA A 332 22.53 -8.71 -0.46
C ALA A 332 21.47 -7.80 -1.10
N CYS A 333 20.50 -7.37 -0.33
CA CYS A 333 19.44 -6.47 -0.81
C CYS A 333 19.89 -5.01 -0.97
N GLN A 334 21.02 -4.61 -0.36
CA GLN A 334 21.56 -3.25 -0.43
C GLN A 334 22.81 -3.20 -1.30
N LEU A 335 23.58 -4.26 -1.34
CA LEU A 335 24.80 -4.36 -2.15
C LEU A 335 24.42 -4.39 -3.64
N ARG A 336 24.91 -3.38 -4.36
CA ARG A 336 24.85 -3.26 -5.83
C ARG A 336 26.26 -3.26 -6.34
N PRO A 337 26.79 -4.42 -6.76
CA PRO A 337 28.18 -4.53 -7.19
C PRO A 337 28.44 -3.66 -8.43
N THR A 338 29.65 -3.14 -8.51
CA THR A 338 30.19 -2.35 -9.64
C THR A 338 31.26 -3.11 -10.41
N ALA A 339 31.72 -4.25 -9.87
CA ALA A 339 32.66 -5.18 -10.45
C ALA A 339 32.24 -6.62 -10.11
N ASP A 340 32.92 -7.59 -10.70
CA ASP A 340 32.70 -9.01 -10.41
C ASP A 340 32.93 -9.31 -8.93
N VAL A 341 32.10 -10.17 -8.37
CA VAL A 341 32.10 -10.45 -6.94
C VAL A 341 31.69 -11.87 -6.64
N THR A 342 32.39 -12.50 -5.66
CA THR A 342 32.00 -13.81 -5.12
C THR A 342 31.31 -13.60 -3.78
N VAL A 343 30.05 -14.07 -3.66
CA VAL A 343 29.25 -13.92 -2.46
C VAL A 343 28.82 -15.26 -1.88
N MET A 344 28.81 -15.38 -0.56
CA MET A 344 28.36 -16.55 0.18
C MET A 344 27.16 -16.16 1.06
N PRO A 345 25.93 -16.64 0.78
CA PRO A 345 24.78 -16.47 1.66
C PRO A 345 25.03 -17.08 3.04
N LEU A 346 24.77 -16.34 4.11
CA LEU A 346 25.06 -16.77 5.48
C LEU A 346 23.89 -17.43 6.20
N LEU A 347 22.70 -17.35 5.64
CA LEU A 347 21.48 -17.89 6.26
C LEU A 347 20.71 -18.74 5.25
N PRO A 348 20.08 -19.83 5.72
CA PRO A 348 19.24 -20.66 4.86
C PRO A 348 18.03 -19.88 4.36
N PRO A 349 17.51 -20.19 3.16
CA PRO A 349 16.40 -19.46 2.54
C PRO A 349 15.12 -19.38 3.40
N ASN A 350 14.90 -20.39 4.24
CA ASN A 350 13.67 -20.56 5.04
C ASN A 350 13.77 -19.94 6.45
N VAL A 351 14.81 -19.16 6.74
CA VAL A 351 14.97 -18.53 8.05
C VAL A 351 13.78 -17.63 8.39
N SER A 352 13.27 -17.75 9.61
CA SER A 352 12.25 -16.84 10.18
C SER A 352 12.88 -15.99 11.30
N LEU A 353 12.33 -14.80 11.56
CA LEU A 353 12.78 -13.95 12.66
C LEU A 353 12.42 -14.51 14.05
N GLN A 354 11.56 -15.53 14.11
CA GLN A 354 11.10 -16.17 15.36
C GLN A 354 12.04 -17.27 15.86
N SER A 355 12.85 -17.85 14.99
CA SER A 355 13.92 -18.73 15.42
C SER A 355 15.02 -17.87 16.04
N GLY A 356 15.18 -17.86 17.34
CA GLY A 356 16.17 -17.07 18.10
C GLY A 356 17.64 -17.21 17.69
N GLU A 357 17.92 -17.83 16.56
CA GLU A 357 19.20 -18.02 15.89
C GLU A 357 19.64 -16.81 15.03
N THR A 358 19.36 -15.61 15.47
CA THR A 358 19.85 -14.40 14.78
C THR A 358 21.32 -14.09 15.08
N ARG A 359 22.00 -14.87 15.92
CA ARG A 359 23.46 -14.87 16.08
C ARG A 359 24.05 -16.07 15.36
N PRO A 360 24.52 -15.96 14.12
CA PRO A 360 25.37 -16.98 13.55
C PRO A 360 26.66 -17.02 14.40
N ASN A 361 27.08 -18.19 14.75
CA ASN A 361 28.41 -18.44 15.36
C ASN A 361 29.50 -18.04 14.37
N TYR A 362 29.80 -16.74 14.24
CA TYR A 362 30.99 -16.26 13.51
C TYR A 362 32.30 -16.56 14.28
N LEU A 363 32.20 -17.03 15.55
CA LEU A 363 33.29 -17.18 16.45
C LEU A 363 33.78 -18.63 16.62
N GLN A 364 33.24 -19.58 15.86
CA GLN A 364 33.77 -20.95 15.83
C GLN A 364 34.44 -21.22 14.49
N GLY A 365 35.69 -20.80 14.37
CA GLY A 365 36.51 -21.02 13.18
C GLY A 365 37.71 -20.08 13.15
N SER A 366 38.55 -20.14 14.16
CA SER A 366 39.97 -19.75 14.10
C SER A 366 40.78 -20.92 13.54
#